data_a0acffc93ac0e003d55f24ad87b22ac8
#
_entry.id   a0acffc93ac0e003d55f24ad87b22ac8
#
_cell.length_a   1.000
_cell.length_b   1.000
_cell.length_c   1.000
_cell.angle_alpha   90.00
_cell.angle_beta   90.00
_cell.angle_gamma   90.00
#
_symmetry.space_group_name_H-M   'P 1'
#
loop_
_entity.id
_entity.type
_entity.pdbx_description
1 polymer ?
#
loop_
_entity_poly.entity_id
_entity_poly.type
_entity_poly.pdbx_seq_one_letter_code
_entity_poly.pdbx_strand_id
1 'polypeptide(L)'
;MRAVMAHFPQAPRPAYDLSTGISPYTYPLHLPDVSVLARLPEEDEEADLQAAAAAAYGLDSPAMVVAGAGSQSLIALLPRLLPAQRVCLLGPTYSGHAQTWHMQDVPVQQVTDPADLHVAARHPGTVCVVCNPNNPDGRLLSADWLHTLADQCAAHGNFLVVDEAFADFEQESVAPLLPHPALLVLRSFGKTYGLPGVRLGFLLASPERAAQARAFLGAWPVGSLGLAAGRQALRDTAWLHAARAQARAAHGRLTRLLDTAGLSHTGQASLFTLVLHPTAPALWRHFCTYGLVTRIFADQPGRLRIGLPPSEAAWSRLESAVQAWATRPVGYAE
;
A
#
# COMPACT_ATOMS: atom_id res chain seq x y z
N MET A 1 -15.26 -4.59 7.68
CA MET A 1 -15.77 -4.12 8.99
C MET A 1 -17.21 -4.59 9.27
N ARG A 2 -18.26 -4.24 8.50
CA ARG A 2 -19.69 -4.58 8.83
C ARG A 2 -19.91 -6.07 9.12
N ALA A 3 -19.44 -6.96 8.27
CA ALA A 3 -19.58 -8.41 8.44
C ALA A 3 -18.91 -8.92 9.73
N VAL A 4 -17.72 -8.42 10.06
CA VAL A 4 -17.02 -8.76 11.31
C VAL A 4 -17.83 -8.30 12.51
N MET A 5 -18.29 -7.04 12.52
CA MET A 5 -19.03 -6.47 13.64
C MET A 5 -20.43 -7.07 13.87
N ALA A 6 -20.98 -7.79 12.89
CA ALA A 6 -22.19 -8.57 13.07
C ALA A 6 -22.02 -9.73 14.07
N HIS A 7 -20.80 -10.25 14.21
CA HIS A 7 -20.47 -11.28 15.20
C HIS A 7 -20.16 -10.71 16.60
N PHE A 8 -20.12 -9.38 16.75
CA PHE A 8 -19.87 -8.68 18.01
C PHE A 8 -20.97 -7.64 18.30
N PRO A 9 -22.24 -8.06 18.51
CA PRO A 9 -23.38 -7.14 18.63
C PRO A 9 -23.30 -6.25 19.88
N GLN A 10 -22.59 -6.69 20.92
CA GLN A 10 -22.42 -5.96 22.20
C GLN A 10 -21.25 -4.97 22.16
N ALA A 11 -20.46 -4.96 21.08
CA ALA A 11 -19.32 -4.05 20.98
C ALA A 11 -19.76 -2.59 20.86
N PRO A 12 -19.02 -1.63 21.48
CA PRO A 12 -19.35 -0.21 21.43
C PRO A 12 -19.44 0.33 19.99
N ARG A 13 -20.37 1.28 19.79
CA ARG A 13 -20.53 1.98 18.51
C ARG A 13 -20.12 3.45 18.65
N PRO A 14 -19.64 4.09 17.57
CA PRO A 14 -19.31 3.51 16.26
C PRO A 14 -18.12 2.53 16.37
N ALA A 15 -18.06 1.52 15.51
CA ALA A 15 -16.87 0.68 15.38
C ALA A 15 -15.83 1.39 14.50
N TYR A 16 -14.54 1.13 14.77
CA TYR A 16 -13.42 1.69 14.02
C TYR A 16 -12.68 0.61 13.25
N ASP A 17 -12.40 0.88 11.97
CA ASP A 17 -11.66 -0.01 11.08
C ASP A 17 -10.16 0.32 11.14
N LEU A 18 -9.42 -0.47 11.89
CA LEU A 18 -7.96 -0.43 11.98
C LEU A 18 -7.31 -1.58 11.17
N SER A 19 -8.11 -2.28 10.32
CA SER A 19 -7.63 -3.42 9.55
C SER A 19 -6.89 -3.03 8.27
N THR A 20 -7.03 -1.77 7.85
CA THR A 20 -6.42 -1.26 6.63
C THR A 20 -5.17 -0.44 6.95
N GLY A 21 -4.25 -0.30 5.98
CA GLY A 21 -3.15 0.66 6.04
C GLY A 21 -3.51 1.98 5.36
N ILE A 22 -4.79 2.38 5.40
CA ILE A 22 -5.25 3.63 4.82
C ILE A 22 -4.99 4.77 5.81
N SER A 23 -4.49 5.90 5.32
CA SER A 23 -4.32 7.10 6.12
C SER A 23 -5.64 7.48 6.80
N PRO A 24 -5.66 7.68 8.12
CA PRO A 24 -6.84 8.19 8.80
C PRO A 24 -7.07 9.69 8.53
N TYR A 25 -6.08 10.37 7.97
CA TYR A 25 -6.13 11.77 7.57
C TYR A 25 -6.70 11.84 6.15
N THR A 26 -7.99 12.17 6.05
CA THR A 26 -8.66 12.28 4.75
C THR A 26 -8.38 13.66 4.13
N TYR A 27 -7.90 13.67 2.89
CA TYR A 27 -7.72 14.91 2.14
C TYR A 27 -9.06 15.65 1.97
N PRO A 28 -9.15 16.95 2.26
CA PRO A 28 -10.38 17.74 2.19
C PRO A 28 -10.73 18.05 0.72
N LEU A 29 -11.16 17.03 -0.01
CA LEU A 29 -11.46 17.11 -1.43
C LEU A 29 -12.64 18.05 -1.71
N HIS A 30 -12.44 19.04 -2.58
CA HIS A 30 -13.53 19.80 -3.20
C HIS A 30 -14.09 19.00 -4.37
N LEU A 31 -15.32 18.52 -4.19
CA LEU A 31 -15.99 17.76 -5.25
C LEU A 31 -16.30 18.67 -6.44
N PRO A 32 -16.04 18.20 -7.68
CA PRO A 32 -16.48 18.93 -8.87
C PRO A 32 -18.01 18.94 -8.96
N ASP A 33 -18.54 19.83 -9.79
CA ASP A 33 -19.97 19.83 -10.09
C ASP A 33 -20.38 18.48 -10.70
N VAL A 34 -21.59 18.02 -10.36
CA VAL A 34 -22.10 16.72 -10.79
C VAL A 34 -22.20 16.58 -12.30
N SER A 35 -22.27 17.70 -13.04
CA SER A 35 -22.30 17.71 -14.50
C SER A 35 -21.08 17.07 -15.16
N VAL A 36 -19.93 17.00 -14.47
CA VAL A 36 -18.74 16.30 -14.98
C VAL A 36 -18.99 14.81 -15.19
N LEU A 37 -20.00 14.23 -14.53
CA LEU A 37 -20.38 12.83 -14.69
C LEU A 37 -21.24 12.58 -15.94
N ALA A 38 -21.76 13.65 -16.59
CA ALA A 38 -22.58 13.53 -17.78
C ALA A 38 -21.76 13.50 -19.08
N ARG A 39 -20.44 13.60 -18.98
CA ARG A 39 -19.50 13.53 -20.11
C ARG A 39 -18.35 12.59 -19.85
N LEU A 40 -17.70 12.12 -20.89
CA LEU A 40 -16.41 11.42 -20.76
C LEU A 40 -15.32 12.40 -20.33
N PRO A 41 -14.28 11.92 -19.66
CA PRO A 41 -13.07 12.72 -19.39
C PRO A 41 -12.43 13.22 -20.69
N GLU A 42 -11.89 14.44 -20.65
CA GLU A 42 -11.16 15.02 -21.75
C GLU A 42 -9.66 14.66 -21.67
N GLU A 43 -8.97 14.68 -22.82
CA GLU A 43 -7.55 14.34 -22.91
C GLU A 43 -6.66 15.29 -22.07
N ASP A 44 -7.00 16.55 -21.97
CA ASP A 44 -6.30 17.55 -21.16
C ASP A 44 -6.46 17.29 -19.67
N GLU A 45 -7.58 16.74 -19.22
CA GLU A 45 -7.80 16.36 -17.82
C GLU A 45 -6.92 15.18 -17.42
N GLU A 46 -6.72 14.20 -18.32
CA GLU A 46 -5.81 13.08 -18.10
C GLU A 46 -4.34 13.52 -18.13
N ALA A 47 -3.97 14.37 -19.11
CA ALA A 47 -2.63 14.93 -19.22
C ALA A 47 -2.27 15.77 -17.98
N ASP A 48 -3.21 16.55 -17.45
CA ASP A 48 -3.04 17.37 -16.26
C ASP A 48 -2.86 16.52 -15.00
N LEU A 49 -3.58 15.39 -14.88
CA LEU A 49 -3.37 14.40 -13.82
C LEU A 49 -1.97 13.76 -13.91
N GLN A 50 -1.54 13.38 -15.13
CA GLN A 50 -0.21 12.80 -15.34
C GLN A 50 0.90 13.79 -14.97
N ALA A 51 0.74 15.06 -15.33
CA ALA A 51 1.68 16.13 -14.97
C ALA A 51 1.74 16.34 -13.44
N ALA A 52 0.58 16.36 -12.77
CA ALA A 52 0.52 16.48 -11.31
C ALA A 52 1.18 15.28 -10.62
N ALA A 53 0.96 14.07 -11.13
CA ALA A 53 1.59 12.85 -10.57
C ALA A 53 3.10 12.82 -10.83
N ALA A 54 3.56 13.21 -12.02
CA ALA A 54 4.99 13.30 -12.32
C ALA A 54 5.70 14.25 -11.34
N ALA A 55 5.16 15.44 -11.13
CA ALA A 55 5.70 16.40 -10.17
C ALA A 55 5.69 15.87 -8.74
N ALA A 56 4.59 15.24 -8.30
CA ALA A 56 4.45 14.71 -6.94
C ALA A 56 5.42 13.56 -6.64
N TYR A 57 5.75 12.75 -7.66
CA TYR A 57 6.62 11.58 -7.52
C TYR A 57 8.06 11.82 -7.98
N GLY A 58 8.42 13.08 -8.31
CA GLY A 58 9.79 13.46 -8.67
C GLY A 58 10.26 12.91 -10.02
N LEU A 59 9.35 12.83 -11.00
CA LEU A 59 9.66 12.36 -12.35
C LEU A 59 9.91 13.54 -13.31
N ASP A 60 10.85 13.37 -14.22
CA ASP A 60 11.20 14.40 -15.22
C ASP A 60 10.15 14.57 -16.32
N SER A 61 9.23 13.60 -16.49
CA SER A 61 8.25 13.63 -17.58
C SER A 61 6.92 12.95 -17.21
N PRO A 62 5.77 13.60 -17.53
CA PRO A 62 4.46 12.97 -17.44
C PRO A 62 4.31 11.71 -18.32
N ALA A 63 5.13 11.57 -19.37
CA ALA A 63 5.13 10.39 -20.23
C ALA A 63 5.45 9.08 -19.47
N MET A 64 6.10 9.17 -18.31
CA MET A 64 6.42 8.04 -17.43
C MET A 64 5.25 7.63 -16.53
N VAL A 65 4.12 8.35 -16.53
CA VAL A 65 2.99 8.10 -15.64
C VAL A 65 1.85 7.40 -16.36
N VAL A 66 1.31 6.36 -15.73
CA VAL A 66 0.09 5.66 -16.16
C VAL A 66 -0.91 5.69 -15.00
N ALA A 67 -2.03 6.37 -15.17
CA ALA A 67 -3.12 6.36 -14.20
C ALA A 67 -4.06 5.16 -14.44
N GLY A 68 -4.64 4.62 -13.37
CA GLY A 68 -5.58 3.51 -13.46
C GLY A 68 -6.57 3.47 -12.29
N ALA A 69 -7.58 2.60 -12.38
CA ALA A 69 -8.64 2.43 -11.39
C ALA A 69 -8.13 1.77 -10.09
N GLY A 70 -7.18 2.45 -9.41
CA GLY A 70 -6.43 1.99 -8.26
C GLY A 70 -5.23 1.10 -8.66
N SER A 71 -4.24 0.98 -7.77
CA SER A 71 -3.04 0.18 -8.01
C SER A 71 -3.35 -1.30 -8.32
N GLN A 72 -4.49 -1.84 -7.85
CA GLN A 72 -4.88 -3.22 -8.10
C GLN A 72 -5.13 -3.50 -9.60
N SER A 73 -5.74 -2.58 -10.34
CA SER A 73 -5.92 -2.73 -11.79
C SER A 73 -4.58 -2.73 -12.54
N LEU A 74 -3.63 -1.96 -12.04
CA LEU A 74 -2.27 -1.87 -12.59
C LEU A 74 -1.44 -3.12 -12.24
N ILE A 75 -1.61 -3.68 -11.03
CA ILE A 75 -1.02 -4.99 -10.66
C ILE A 75 -1.54 -6.07 -11.61
N ALA A 76 -2.84 -6.09 -11.90
CA ALA A 76 -3.44 -7.07 -12.81
C ALA A 76 -2.94 -6.95 -14.27
N LEU A 77 -2.40 -5.79 -14.64
CA LEU A 77 -1.82 -5.54 -15.95
C LEU A 77 -0.40 -6.09 -16.10
N LEU A 78 0.36 -6.23 -15.00
CA LEU A 78 1.78 -6.57 -15.04
C LEU A 78 2.12 -7.83 -15.85
N PRO A 79 1.38 -8.95 -15.75
CA PRO A 79 1.70 -10.15 -16.52
C PRO A 79 1.55 -9.98 -18.04
N ARG A 80 0.73 -9.03 -18.48
CA ARG A 80 0.57 -8.69 -19.92
C ARG A 80 1.66 -7.72 -20.38
N LEU A 81 2.16 -6.88 -19.47
CA LEU A 81 3.15 -5.86 -19.75
C LEU A 81 4.59 -6.42 -19.73
N LEU A 82 4.84 -7.40 -18.88
CA LEU A 82 6.17 -7.93 -18.63
C LEU A 82 6.28 -9.41 -19.09
N PRO A 83 7.22 -9.73 -19.99
CA PRO A 83 7.43 -11.10 -20.43
C PRO A 83 8.14 -11.89 -19.31
N ALA A 84 7.38 -12.53 -18.43
CA ALA A 84 7.90 -13.31 -17.32
C ALA A 84 7.78 -14.81 -17.58
N GLN A 85 8.87 -15.56 -17.35
CA GLN A 85 8.86 -17.02 -17.24
C GLN A 85 8.69 -17.46 -15.78
N ARG A 86 9.04 -16.58 -14.84
CA ARG A 86 8.92 -16.77 -13.40
C ARG A 86 8.85 -15.45 -12.67
N VAL A 87 8.30 -15.48 -11.48
CA VAL A 87 8.30 -14.33 -10.56
C VAL A 87 8.99 -14.71 -9.27
N CYS A 88 9.86 -13.83 -8.77
CA CYS A 88 10.41 -13.91 -7.41
C CYS A 88 9.83 -12.78 -6.57
N LEU A 89 9.06 -13.13 -5.54
CA LEU A 89 8.31 -12.21 -4.70
C LEU A 89 8.91 -12.15 -3.30
N LEU A 90 9.31 -10.98 -2.82
CA LEU A 90 9.78 -10.80 -1.46
C LEU A 90 8.60 -10.79 -0.47
N GLY A 91 8.44 -11.90 0.24
CA GLY A 91 7.32 -12.12 1.13
C GLY A 91 7.69 -12.28 2.61
N PRO A 92 6.69 -12.60 3.44
CA PRO A 92 5.27 -12.54 3.10
C PRO A 92 4.82 -11.11 2.78
N THR A 93 3.97 -10.96 1.77
CA THR A 93 3.55 -9.65 1.27
C THR A 93 2.09 -9.65 0.77
N TYR A 94 1.67 -8.60 0.07
CA TYR A 94 0.32 -8.48 -0.46
C TYR A 94 0.01 -9.59 -1.47
N SER A 95 -0.97 -10.42 -1.16
CA SER A 95 -1.33 -11.61 -1.95
C SER A 95 -1.77 -11.32 -3.39
N GLY A 96 -2.25 -10.09 -3.66
CA GLY A 96 -2.66 -9.66 -5.00
C GLY A 96 -1.56 -9.78 -6.05
N HIS A 97 -0.28 -9.63 -5.65
CA HIS A 97 0.83 -9.86 -6.57
C HIS A 97 0.94 -11.32 -7.00
N ALA A 98 1.02 -12.25 -6.04
CA ALA A 98 1.11 -13.68 -6.37
C ALA A 98 -0.11 -14.16 -7.17
N GLN A 99 -1.32 -13.77 -6.75
CA GLN A 99 -2.57 -14.15 -7.42
C GLN A 99 -2.61 -13.72 -8.88
N THR A 100 -2.18 -12.49 -9.17
CA THR A 100 -2.17 -11.96 -10.55
C THR A 100 -1.30 -12.79 -11.49
N TRP A 101 -0.12 -13.23 -11.04
CA TRP A 101 0.78 -14.04 -11.84
C TRP A 101 0.30 -15.49 -11.96
N HIS A 102 -0.23 -16.08 -10.90
CA HIS A 102 -0.84 -17.42 -10.95
C HIS A 102 -2.02 -17.50 -11.93
N MET A 103 -2.82 -16.43 -12.04
CA MET A 103 -3.93 -16.37 -13.02
C MET A 103 -3.46 -16.39 -14.48
N GLN A 104 -2.18 -16.21 -14.75
CA GLN A 104 -1.55 -16.29 -16.07
C GLN A 104 -0.57 -17.47 -16.16
N ASP A 105 -0.73 -18.46 -15.27
CA ASP A 105 0.11 -19.66 -15.20
C ASP A 105 1.63 -19.39 -15.08
N VAL A 106 2.00 -18.22 -14.58
CA VAL A 106 3.41 -17.88 -14.32
C VAL A 106 3.81 -18.36 -12.93
N PRO A 107 4.85 -19.20 -12.79
CA PRO A 107 5.34 -19.67 -11.50
C PRO A 107 5.79 -18.52 -10.60
N VAL A 108 5.35 -18.53 -9.34
CA VAL A 108 5.73 -17.54 -8.33
C VAL A 108 6.50 -18.23 -7.22
N GLN A 109 7.75 -17.86 -7.05
CA GLN A 109 8.58 -18.21 -5.90
C GLN A 109 8.51 -17.08 -4.89
N GLN A 110 8.12 -17.40 -3.65
CA GLN A 110 8.20 -16.45 -2.56
C GLN A 110 9.47 -16.68 -1.75
N VAL A 111 10.27 -15.64 -1.54
CA VAL A 111 11.47 -15.63 -0.71
C VAL A 111 11.28 -14.70 0.49
N THR A 112 12.00 -14.93 1.57
CA THR A 112 11.91 -14.11 2.79
C THR A 112 13.16 -13.28 3.05
N ASP A 113 14.29 -13.71 2.51
CA ASP A 113 15.53 -12.96 2.56
C ASP A 113 15.63 -12.06 1.32
N PRO A 114 15.81 -10.73 1.48
CA PRO A 114 16.06 -9.84 0.35
C PRO A 114 17.24 -10.27 -0.55
N ALA A 115 18.27 -10.90 0.02
CA ALA A 115 19.42 -11.36 -0.74
C ALA A 115 19.06 -12.40 -1.83
N ASP A 116 18.02 -13.19 -1.63
CA ASP A 116 17.54 -14.17 -2.59
C ASP A 116 17.01 -13.52 -3.90
N LEU A 117 16.56 -12.27 -3.81
CA LEU A 117 16.15 -11.51 -5.00
C LEU A 117 17.34 -11.24 -5.94
N HIS A 118 18.53 -10.99 -5.38
CA HIS A 118 19.74 -10.82 -6.18
C HIS A 118 20.16 -12.11 -6.90
N VAL A 119 19.87 -13.26 -6.29
CA VAL A 119 20.08 -14.57 -6.95
C VAL A 119 19.04 -14.74 -8.07
N ALA A 120 17.76 -14.48 -7.78
CA ALA A 120 16.68 -14.60 -8.75
C ALA A 120 16.86 -13.66 -9.96
N ALA A 121 17.32 -12.43 -9.73
CA ALA A 121 17.54 -11.42 -10.77
C ALA A 121 18.58 -11.83 -11.83
N ARG A 122 19.41 -12.84 -11.57
CA ARG A 122 20.39 -13.38 -12.53
C ARG A 122 19.79 -14.42 -13.47
N HIS A 123 18.61 -14.95 -13.15
CA HIS A 123 17.97 -15.96 -13.99
C HIS A 123 17.13 -15.28 -15.08
N PRO A 124 17.36 -15.57 -16.38
CA PRO A 124 16.60 -14.96 -17.46
C PRO A 124 15.07 -15.18 -17.33
N GLY A 125 14.30 -14.20 -17.77
CA GLY A 125 12.83 -14.23 -17.73
C GLY A 125 12.23 -14.09 -16.32
N THR A 126 12.99 -13.51 -15.38
CA THR A 126 12.53 -13.27 -14.00
C THR A 126 11.93 -11.87 -13.86
N VAL A 127 10.78 -11.78 -13.18
CA VAL A 127 10.27 -10.53 -12.60
C VAL A 127 10.44 -10.60 -11.09
N CYS A 128 11.24 -9.70 -10.53
CA CYS A 128 11.34 -9.50 -9.09
C CYS A 128 10.24 -8.54 -8.62
N VAL A 129 9.56 -8.86 -7.51
CA VAL A 129 8.50 -8.02 -6.96
C VAL A 129 8.78 -7.73 -5.49
N VAL A 130 8.75 -6.46 -5.12
CA VAL A 130 8.97 -5.96 -3.76
C VAL A 130 7.86 -4.97 -3.39
N CYS A 131 7.21 -5.13 -2.25
CA CYS A 131 6.41 -4.06 -1.65
C CYS A 131 7.32 -3.24 -0.72
N ASN A 132 7.34 -1.92 -0.87
CA ASN A 132 8.22 -1.03 -0.11
C ASN A 132 7.55 0.31 0.25
N PRO A 133 7.10 0.54 1.48
CA PRO A 133 7.10 -0.37 2.65
C PRO A 133 6.27 -1.63 2.43
N ASN A 134 6.72 -2.75 3.01
CA ASN A 134 6.04 -4.01 2.86
C ASN A 134 4.74 -4.09 3.69
N ASN A 135 3.76 -4.76 3.17
CA ASN A 135 2.55 -5.17 3.86
C ASN A 135 2.56 -6.71 3.98
N PRO A 136 2.59 -7.31 5.21
CA PRO A 136 2.04 -6.70 6.43
C PRO A 136 3.06 -6.15 7.43
N ASP A 137 4.34 -6.41 7.26
CA ASP A 137 5.35 -6.22 8.32
C ASP A 137 5.98 -4.83 8.38
N GLY A 138 5.67 -3.95 7.41
CA GLY A 138 6.21 -2.60 7.37
C GLY A 138 7.71 -2.52 7.11
N ARG A 139 8.36 -3.60 6.63
CA ARG A 139 9.77 -3.60 6.24
C ARG A 139 10.02 -2.57 5.16
N LEU A 140 11.09 -1.81 5.33
CA LEU A 140 11.54 -0.79 4.38
C LEU A 140 12.96 -1.13 3.92
N LEU A 141 13.14 -1.23 2.61
CA LEU A 141 14.44 -1.36 1.96
C LEU A 141 14.87 0.01 1.45
N SER A 142 16.16 0.31 1.50
CA SER A 142 16.68 1.59 1.01
C SER A 142 16.56 1.72 -0.51
N ALA A 143 16.46 2.95 -0.99
CA ALA A 143 16.45 3.24 -2.42
C ALA A 143 17.71 2.74 -3.12
N ASP A 144 18.87 2.84 -2.50
CA ASP A 144 20.16 2.36 -3.04
C ASP A 144 20.17 0.83 -3.21
N TRP A 145 19.60 0.09 -2.25
CA TRP A 145 19.50 -1.36 -2.34
C TRP A 145 18.58 -1.77 -3.51
N LEU A 146 17.43 -1.11 -3.63
CA LEU A 146 16.48 -1.35 -4.72
C LEU A 146 17.04 -0.93 -6.09
N HIS A 147 17.81 0.16 -6.14
CA HIS A 147 18.52 0.58 -7.36
C HIS A 147 19.52 -0.49 -7.81
N THR A 148 20.35 -0.99 -6.89
CA THR A 148 21.30 -2.07 -7.20
C THR A 148 20.60 -3.32 -7.75
N LEU A 149 19.42 -3.68 -7.20
CA LEU A 149 18.62 -4.78 -7.69
C LEU A 149 18.04 -4.48 -9.09
N ALA A 150 17.60 -3.24 -9.33
CA ALA A 150 17.09 -2.81 -10.63
C ALA A 150 18.17 -2.89 -11.72
N ASP A 151 19.40 -2.40 -11.43
CA ASP A 151 20.55 -2.51 -12.31
C ASP A 151 20.88 -3.97 -12.65
N GLN A 152 20.84 -4.82 -11.65
CA GLN A 152 21.07 -6.25 -11.85
C GLN A 152 19.98 -6.90 -12.72
N CYS A 153 18.71 -6.54 -12.50
CA CYS A 153 17.62 -6.97 -13.38
C CYS A 153 17.86 -6.51 -14.83
N ALA A 154 18.23 -5.23 -15.01
CA ALA A 154 18.51 -4.67 -16.33
C ALA A 154 19.64 -5.42 -17.05
N ALA A 155 20.74 -5.71 -16.36
CA ALA A 155 21.88 -6.43 -16.89
C ALA A 155 21.55 -7.84 -17.40
N HIS A 156 20.44 -8.44 -16.94
CA HIS A 156 20.00 -9.78 -17.33
C HIS A 156 18.69 -9.78 -18.14
N GLY A 157 18.22 -8.61 -18.59
CA GLY A 157 16.97 -8.47 -19.36
C GLY A 157 15.71 -8.79 -18.53
N ASN A 158 15.80 -8.68 -17.21
CA ASN A 158 14.76 -8.92 -16.22
C ASN A 158 14.10 -7.62 -15.76
N PHE A 159 13.10 -7.71 -14.88
CA PHE A 159 12.37 -6.54 -14.35
C PHE A 159 12.28 -6.57 -12.84
N LEU A 160 12.26 -5.37 -12.25
CA LEU A 160 11.92 -5.12 -10.85
C LEU A 160 10.63 -4.30 -10.79
N VAL A 161 9.64 -4.84 -10.09
CA VAL A 161 8.41 -4.12 -9.72
C VAL A 161 8.48 -3.75 -8.25
N VAL A 162 8.42 -2.46 -7.94
CA VAL A 162 8.37 -1.96 -6.56
C VAL A 162 6.97 -1.40 -6.29
N ASP A 163 6.23 -2.07 -5.42
CA ASP A 163 4.92 -1.57 -4.96
C ASP A 163 5.11 -0.60 -3.80
N GLU A 164 5.08 0.66 -4.11
CA GLU A 164 5.22 1.80 -3.19
C GLU A 164 3.85 2.33 -2.72
N ALA A 165 2.87 1.45 -2.53
CA ALA A 165 1.53 1.86 -2.13
C ALA A 165 1.46 2.62 -0.78
N PHE A 166 2.51 2.56 0.04
CA PHE A 166 2.62 3.24 1.33
C PHE A 166 3.77 4.26 1.40
N ALA A 167 4.58 4.38 0.34
CA ALA A 167 5.81 5.16 0.35
C ALA A 167 5.59 6.67 0.49
N ASP A 168 4.40 7.20 0.18
CA ASP A 168 4.13 8.63 0.32
C ASP A 168 4.28 9.16 1.75
N PHE A 169 4.27 8.31 2.75
CA PHE A 169 4.51 8.67 4.16
C PHE A 169 5.96 8.45 4.61
N GLU A 170 6.79 7.86 3.77
CA GLU A 170 8.19 7.57 4.06
C GLU A 170 9.12 8.54 3.35
N GLN A 171 10.43 8.42 3.64
CA GLN A 171 11.46 9.22 2.99
C GLN A 171 12.04 8.50 1.76
N GLU A 172 11.94 7.17 1.74
CA GLU A 172 12.51 6.31 0.71
C GLU A 172 11.52 6.11 -0.43
N SER A 173 11.96 6.36 -1.65
CA SER A 173 11.23 6.04 -2.88
C SER A 173 12.22 5.81 -4.01
N VAL A 174 11.92 4.85 -4.87
CA VAL A 174 12.70 4.60 -6.09
C VAL A 174 12.09 5.26 -7.32
N ALA A 175 10.96 5.93 -7.21
CA ALA A 175 10.35 6.64 -8.33
C ALA A 175 11.29 7.66 -9.01
N PRO A 176 12.11 8.47 -8.25
CA PRO A 176 13.06 9.39 -8.86
C PRO A 176 14.21 8.73 -9.63
N LEU A 177 14.38 7.41 -9.56
CA LEU A 177 15.37 6.68 -10.37
C LEU A 177 14.90 6.47 -11.81
N LEU A 178 13.64 6.75 -12.10
CA LEU A 178 13.11 6.67 -13.47
C LEU A 178 13.55 7.90 -14.31
N PRO A 179 13.84 7.70 -15.62
CA PRO A 179 13.60 6.46 -16.38
C PRO A 179 14.70 5.40 -16.14
N HIS A 180 14.28 4.17 -15.89
CA HIS A 180 15.16 3.02 -15.74
C HIS A 180 14.61 1.83 -16.56
N PRO A 181 15.43 1.08 -17.33
CA PRO A 181 14.95 0.08 -18.30
C PRO A 181 14.22 -1.10 -17.65
N ALA A 182 14.58 -1.45 -16.42
CA ALA A 182 14.05 -2.60 -15.70
C ALA A 182 13.09 -2.26 -14.56
N LEU A 183 12.96 -0.99 -14.17
CA LEU A 183 12.19 -0.59 -12.98
C LEU A 183 10.76 -0.15 -13.33
N LEU A 184 9.80 -0.71 -12.59
CA LEU A 184 8.40 -0.27 -12.56
C LEU A 184 8.00 0.02 -11.12
N VAL A 185 7.31 1.13 -10.89
CA VAL A 185 6.87 1.54 -9.55
C VAL A 185 5.37 1.70 -9.51
N LEU A 186 4.71 1.13 -8.50
CA LEU A 186 3.27 1.28 -8.27
C LEU A 186 3.00 2.25 -7.13
N ARG A 187 2.00 3.12 -7.30
CA ARG A 187 1.58 4.10 -6.28
C ARG A 187 0.09 3.98 -6.02
N SER A 188 -0.33 4.19 -4.78
CA SER A 188 -1.73 4.06 -4.37
C SER A 188 -2.26 5.35 -3.77
N PHE A 189 -2.99 6.12 -4.56
CA PHE A 189 -3.60 7.39 -4.14
C PHE A 189 -4.51 7.25 -2.92
N GLY A 190 -5.41 6.24 -2.95
CA GLY A 190 -6.43 6.08 -1.92
C GLY A 190 -5.88 5.80 -0.51
N LYS A 191 -4.68 5.20 -0.41
CA LYS A 191 -4.03 4.94 0.88
C LYS A 191 -3.42 6.21 1.47
N THR A 192 -2.74 6.99 0.64
CA THR A 192 -2.08 8.23 1.04
C THR A 192 -3.08 9.28 1.47
N TYR A 193 -4.05 9.56 0.61
CA TYR A 193 -4.99 10.67 0.82
C TYR A 193 -6.24 10.29 1.63
N GLY A 194 -6.32 9.07 2.19
CA GLY A 194 -7.50 8.64 2.94
C GLY A 194 -8.77 8.56 2.10
N LEU A 195 -8.65 8.41 0.78
CA LEU A 195 -9.73 8.42 -0.20
C LEU A 195 -9.81 7.10 -1.00
N PRO A 196 -9.93 5.94 -0.35
CA PRO A 196 -9.89 4.66 -1.05
C PRO A 196 -11.06 4.45 -2.03
N GLY A 197 -12.18 5.15 -1.81
CA GLY A 197 -13.36 5.10 -2.68
C GLY A 197 -13.19 5.81 -4.03
N VAL A 198 -12.20 6.70 -4.17
CA VAL A 198 -11.88 7.40 -5.43
C VAL A 198 -11.36 6.43 -6.50
N ARG A 199 -10.78 5.31 -6.11
CA ARG A 199 -10.21 4.30 -7.02
C ARG A 199 -9.19 4.88 -7.99
N LEU A 200 -8.12 5.49 -7.47
CA LEU A 200 -7.01 6.02 -8.26
C LEU A 200 -5.68 5.40 -7.80
N GLY A 201 -4.82 5.07 -8.75
CA GLY A 201 -3.45 4.60 -8.55
C GLY A 201 -2.62 4.86 -9.79
N PHE A 202 -1.30 4.67 -9.67
CA PHE A 202 -0.36 4.97 -10.75
C PHE A 202 0.65 3.83 -10.91
N LEU A 203 1.02 3.59 -12.17
CA LEU A 203 2.21 2.86 -12.58
C LEU A 203 3.19 3.89 -13.15
N LEU A 204 4.40 3.90 -12.63
CA LEU A 204 5.50 4.74 -13.08
C LEU A 204 6.54 3.83 -13.74
N ALA A 205 6.97 4.18 -14.94
CA ALA A 205 7.92 3.39 -15.72
C ALA A 205 8.65 4.26 -16.75
N SER A 206 9.57 3.67 -17.52
CA SER A 206 10.13 4.36 -18.68
C SER A 206 9.01 4.81 -19.64
N PRO A 207 9.20 5.90 -20.42
CA PRO A 207 8.16 6.39 -21.35
C PRO A 207 7.63 5.32 -22.29
N GLU A 208 8.50 4.43 -22.76
CA GLU A 208 8.14 3.30 -23.63
C GLU A 208 7.21 2.30 -22.92
N ARG A 209 7.56 1.86 -21.71
CA ARG A 209 6.73 0.94 -20.91
C ARG A 209 5.42 1.58 -20.50
N ALA A 210 5.44 2.84 -20.14
CA ALA A 210 4.24 3.58 -19.80
C ALA A 210 3.30 3.70 -21.02
N ALA A 211 3.81 3.93 -22.22
CA ALA A 211 3.01 3.94 -23.44
C ALA A 211 2.36 2.58 -23.72
N GLN A 212 3.11 1.47 -23.56
CA GLN A 212 2.57 0.11 -23.69
C GLN A 212 1.47 -0.15 -22.65
N ALA A 213 1.67 0.25 -21.40
CA ALA A 213 0.68 0.08 -20.35
C ALA A 213 -0.61 0.87 -20.64
N ARG A 214 -0.50 2.12 -21.12
CA ARG A 214 -1.66 2.92 -21.55
C ARG A 214 -2.41 2.25 -22.71
N ALA A 215 -1.70 1.72 -23.68
CA ALA A 215 -2.32 1.00 -24.80
C ALA A 215 -3.13 -0.24 -24.33
N PHE A 216 -2.66 -0.96 -23.31
CA PHE A 216 -3.40 -2.08 -22.72
C PHE A 216 -4.62 -1.65 -21.90
N LEU A 217 -4.57 -0.51 -21.24
CA LEU A 217 -5.69 -0.01 -20.44
C LEU A 217 -6.82 0.53 -21.35
N GLY A 218 -6.48 1.03 -22.53
CA GLY A 218 -7.44 1.69 -23.43
C GLY A 218 -7.80 3.10 -22.97
N ALA A 219 -8.84 3.66 -23.57
CA ALA A 219 -9.32 4.99 -23.26
C ALA A 219 -10.04 5.04 -21.89
N TRP A 220 -9.97 6.20 -21.25
CA TRP A 220 -10.69 6.53 -20.00
C TRP A 220 -10.47 5.56 -18.85
N PRO A 221 -9.22 5.22 -18.50
CA PRO A 221 -8.92 4.27 -17.42
C PRO A 221 -9.27 4.83 -16.03
N VAL A 222 -9.48 6.13 -15.91
CA VAL A 222 -9.84 6.84 -14.67
C VAL A 222 -11.06 7.72 -14.92
N GLY A 223 -12.08 7.60 -14.07
CA GLY A 223 -13.28 8.44 -14.15
C GLY A 223 -13.06 9.87 -13.65
N SER A 224 -13.96 10.78 -14.01
CA SER A 224 -13.88 12.23 -13.74
C SER A 224 -13.62 12.57 -12.26
N LEU A 225 -14.22 11.86 -11.32
CA LEU A 225 -13.95 12.07 -9.88
C LEU A 225 -12.51 11.69 -9.49
N GLY A 226 -11.97 10.64 -10.10
CA GLY A 226 -10.57 10.25 -9.90
C GLY A 226 -9.60 11.28 -10.44
N LEU A 227 -9.87 11.82 -11.63
CA LEU A 227 -9.08 12.89 -12.26
C LEU A 227 -9.08 14.15 -11.40
N ALA A 228 -10.28 14.60 -10.98
CA ALA A 228 -10.42 15.79 -10.15
C ALA A 228 -9.71 15.66 -8.80
N ALA A 229 -9.91 14.52 -8.12
CA ALA A 229 -9.28 14.24 -6.83
C ALA A 229 -7.75 14.17 -6.94
N GLY A 230 -7.24 13.47 -7.97
CA GLY A 230 -5.81 13.32 -8.20
C GLY A 230 -5.13 14.66 -8.47
N ARG A 231 -5.67 15.45 -9.41
CA ARG A 231 -5.12 16.78 -9.75
C ARG A 231 -5.07 17.73 -8.57
N GLN A 232 -6.09 17.69 -7.72
CA GLN A 232 -6.19 18.56 -6.55
C GLN A 232 -5.20 18.11 -5.44
N ALA A 233 -5.25 16.85 -5.05
CA ALA A 233 -4.50 16.35 -3.90
C ALA A 233 -3.00 16.19 -4.17
N LEU A 234 -2.59 15.77 -5.38
CA LEU A 234 -1.18 15.60 -5.74
C LEU A 234 -0.40 16.93 -5.78
N ARG A 235 -1.09 18.05 -6.02
CA ARG A 235 -0.50 19.39 -5.99
C ARG A 235 -0.40 19.99 -4.59
N ASP A 236 -1.12 19.44 -3.63
CA ASP A 236 -1.14 19.96 -2.26
C ASP A 236 -0.01 19.33 -1.43
N THR A 237 1.21 19.77 -1.70
CA THR A 237 2.42 19.33 -0.99
C THR A 237 2.39 19.74 0.49
N ALA A 238 1.75 20.85 0.83
CA ALA A 238 1.63 21.33 2.20
C ALA A 238 0.78 20.37 3.04
N TRP A 239 -0.37 19.94 2.50
CA TRP A 239 -1.21 18.95 3.16
C TRP A 239 -0.47 17.61 3.34
N LEU A 240 0.19 17.11 2.30
CA LEU A 240 0.93 15.85 2.37
C LEU A 240 2.04 15.92 3.42
N HIS A 241 2.76 17.02 3.50
CA HIS A 241 3.80 17.22 4.50
C HIS A 241 3.23 17.21 5.93
N ALA A 242 2.10 17.90 6.17
CA ALA A 242 1.41 17.89 7.45
C ALA A 242 0.88 16.48 7.80
N ALA A 243 0.27 15.77 6.86
CA ALA A 243 -0.23 14.42 7.05
C ALA A 243 0.90 13.43 7.39
N ARG A 244 2.07 13.54 6.74
CA ARG A 244 3.28 12.76 7.07
C ARG A 244 3.73 12.97 8.51
N ALA A 245 3.78 14.22 8.97
CA ALA A 245 4.18 14.55 10.35
C ALA A 245 3.19 13.96 11.36
N GLN A 246 1.89 14.09 11.09
CA GLN A 246 0.84 13.53 11.92
C GLN A 246 0.88 12.00 11.99
N ALA A 247 1.08 11.35 10.84
CA ALA A 247 1.17 9.88 10.78
C ALA A 247 2.37 9.35 11.56
N ARG A 248 3.54 9.98 11.44
CA ARG A 248 4.74 9.60 12.22
C ARG A 248 4.51 9.77 13.72
N ALA A 249 3.90 10.88 14.14
CA ALA A 249 3.58 11.11 15.56
C ALA A 249 2.60 10.05 16.08
N ALA A 250 1.55 9.73 15.31
CA ALA A 250 0.57 8.72 15.63
C ALA A 250 1.16 7.31 15.66
N HIS A 251 2.04 6.98 14.71
CA HIS A 251 2.77 5.70 14.71
C HIS A 251 3.63 5.57 15.98
N GLY A 252 4.36 6.61 16.35
CA GLY A 252 5.12 6.63 17.61
C GLY A 252 4.24 6.52 18.87
N ARG A 253 2.98 7.04 18.86
CA ARG A 253 2.02 6.82 19.94
C ARG A 253 1.58 5.35 19.99
N LEU A 254 1.32 4.75 18.84
CA LEU A 254 0.92 3.34 18.73
C LEU A 254 2.01 2.39 19.23
N THR A 255 3.25 2.57 18.77
CA THR A 255 4.37 1.70 19.18
C THR A 255 4.64 1.80 20.68
N ARG A 256 4.66 3.01 21.26
CA ARG A 256 4.80 3.18 22.72
C ARG A 256 3.67 2.52 23.50
N LEU A 257 2.43 2.56 23.00
CA LEU A 257 1.30 1.88 23.64
C LEU A 257 1.50 0.37 23.65
N LEU A 258 1.96 -0.20 22.54
CA LEU A 258 2.24 -1.64 22.42
C LEU A 258 3.42 -2.07 23.32
N ASP A 259 4.51 -1.27 23.36
CA ASP A 259 5.66 -1.49 24.22
C ASP A 259 5.26 -1.54 25.71
N THR A 260 4.46 -0.57 26.15
CA THR A 260 3.98 -0.47 27.53
C THR A 260 3.14 -1.71 27.92
N ALA A 261 2.44 -2.30 26.95
CA ALA A 261 1.65 -3.51 27.16
C ALA A 261 2.43 -4.81 26.96
N GLY A 262 3.72 -4.75 26.66
CA GLY A 262 4.56 -5.93 26.37
C GLY A 262 4.17 -6.66 25.09
N LEU A 263 3.51 -6.01 24.15
CA LEU A 263 3.13 -6.58 22.86
C LEU A 263 4.26 -6.41 21.85
N SER A 264 4.93 -7.50 21.52
CA SER A 264 5.99 -7.50 20.51
C SER A 264 5.44 -7.05 19.15
N HIS A 265 6.14 -6.12 18.52
CA HIS A 265 5.72 -5.58 17.23
C HIS A 265 6.93 -5.32 16.32
N THR A 266 6.66 -5.10 15.04
CA THR A 266 7.66 -4.78 14.02
C THR A 266 7.09 -3.87 12.94
N GLY A 267 7.98 -3.25 12.18
CA GLY A 267 7.67 -2.44 11.02
C GLY A 267 8.09 -0.99 11.16
N GLN A 268 8.42 -0.40 10.02
CA GLN A 268 8.85 1.00 9.88
C GLN A 268 7.80 1.84 9.13
N ALA A 269 6.75 1.19 8.58
CA ALA A 269 5.69 1.89 7.85
C ALA A 269 4.89 2.81 8.78
N SER A 270 4.77 4.07 8.41
CA SER A 270 4.13 5.10 9.26
C SER A 270 2.62 4.91 9.46
N LEU A 271 1.93 4.10 8.63
CA LEU A 271 0.47 3.95 8.65
C LEU A 271 -0.04 2.74 9.42
N PHE A 272 0.82 1.81 9.81
CA PHE A 272 0.43 0.59 10.52
C PHE A 272 1.63 -0.07 11.22
N THR A 273 1.33 -0.96 12.13
CA THR A 273 2.30 -1.79 12.86
C THR A 273 1.86 -3.24 12.85
N LEU A 274 2.78 -4.18 12.68
CA LEU A 274 2.53 -5.60 12.80
C LEU A 274 2.86 -6.07 14.22
N VAL A 275 1.86 -6.55 14.94
CA VAL A 275 2.00 -7.20 16.24
C VAL A 275 2.26 -8.68 16.04
N LEU A 276 3.26 -9.19 16.76
CA LEU A 276 3.62 -10.61 16.82
C LEU A 276 3.13 -11.19 18.14
N HIS A 277 2.14 -12.09 18.09
CA HIS A 277 1.56 -12.68 19.30
C HIS A 277 1.12 -14.12 19.04
N PRO A 278 1.50 -15.10 19.90
CA PRO A 278 1.16 -16.51 19.71
C PRO A 278 -0.35 -16.76 19.57
N THR A 279 -1.17 -15.97 20.28
CA THR A 279 -2.63 -16.02 20.22
C THR A 279 -3.23 -14.80 19.51
N ALA A 280 -2.65 -14.37 18.38
CA ALA A 280 -3.14 -13.21 17.62
C ALA A 280 -4.64 -13.32 17.28
N PRO A 281 -5.24 -14.48 16.97
CA PRO A 281 -6.70 -14.59 16.79
C PRO A 281 -7.52 -14.24 18.05
N ALA A 282 -7.03 -14.58 19.24
CA ALA A 282 -7.69 -14.21 20.51
C ALA A 282 -7.55 -12.70 20.77
N LEU A 283 -6.37 -12.14 20.54
CA LEU A 283 -6.13 -10.68 20.60
C LEU A 283 -7.04 -9.92 19.61
N TRP A 284 -7.21 -10.43 18.40
CA TRP A 284 -8.12 -9.86 17.41
C TRP A 284 -9.56 -9.88 17.91
N ARG A 285 -10.05 -11.04 18.43
CA ARG A 285 -11.39 -11.13 19.01
C ARG A 285 -11.57 -10.13 20.16
N HIS A 286 -10.56 -10.01 21.01
CA HIS A 286 -10.58 -9.03 22.09
C HIS A 286 -10.73 -7.60 21.56
N PHE A 287 -9.96 -7.18 20.55
CA PHE A 287 -10.14 -5.86 19.95
C PHE A 287 -11.54 -5.69 19.34
N CYS A 288 -12.09 -6.72 18.72
CA CYS A 288 -13.45 -6.67 18.18
C CYS A 288 -14.51 -6.44 19.28
N THR A 289 -14.34 -6.97 20.50
CA THR A 289 -15.27 -6.69 21.63
C THR A 289 -15.24 -5.22 22.07
N TYR A 290 -14.15 -4.51 21.77
CA TYR A 290 -14.03 -3.05 21.95
C TYR A 290 -14.49 -2.25 20.73
N GLY A 291 -15.04 -2.91 19.69
CA GLY A 291 -15.44 -2.23 18.46
C GLY A 291 -14.26 -1.79 17.58
N LEU A 292 -13.10 -2.41 17.74
CA LEU A 292 -11.89 -2.16 16.97
C LEU A 292 -11.61 -3.35 16.04
N VAL A 293 -11.71 -3.14 14.74
CA VAL A 293 -11.43 -4.20 13.75
C VAL A 293 -10.00 -4.05 13.24
N THR A 294 -9.13 -5.00 13.59
CA THR A 294 -7.75 -5.09 13.13
C THR A 294 -7.59 -6.18 12.05
N ARG A 295 -6.41 -6.39 11.49
CA ARG A 295 -6.17 -7.37 10.43
C ARG A 295 -5.42 -8.58 10.95
N ILE A 296 -6.03 -9.78 10.85
CA ILE A 296 -5.36 -11.08 11.00
C ILE A 296 -5.10 -11.71 9.63
N PHE A 297 -4.18 -12.67 9.60
CA PHE A 297 -3.76 -13.39 8.40
C PHE A 297 -3.96 -14.88 8.63
N ALA A 298 -4.80 -15.53 7.81
CA ALA A 298 -5.17 -16.94 7.99
C ALA A 298 -3.97 -17.89 7.85
N ASP A 299 -3.04 -17.54 6.98
CA ASP A 299 -1.78 -18.25 6.71
C ASP A 299 -0.65 -17.91 7.70
N GLN A 300 -0.86 -16.93 8.57
CA GLN A 300 0.12 -16.43 9.54
C GLN A 300 -0.53 -16.16 10.91
N PRO A 301 -0.94 -17.21 11.63
CA PRO A 301 -1.81 -17.10 12.81
C PRO A 301 -1.19 -16.34 13.99
N GLY A 302 0.14 -16.15 14.00
CA GLY A 302 0.85 -15.37 15.02
C GLY A 302 0.94 -13.87 14.71
N ARG A 303 0.24 -13.36 13.70
CA ARG A 303 0.40 -11.99 13.21
C ARG A 303 -0.92 -11.23 13.21
N LEU A 304 -0.86 -9.98 13.65
CA LEU A 304 -1.99 -9.05 13.67
C LEU A 304 -1.48 -7.65 13.29
N ARG A 305 -2.03 -7.06 12.24
CA ARG A 305 -1.67 -5.69 11.83
C ARG A 305 -2.70 -4.70 12.35
N ILE A 306 -2.21 -3.59 12.92
CA ILE A 306 -3.00 -2.50 13.47
C ILE A 306 -2.69 -1.24 12.66
N GLY A 307 -3.71 -0.63 12.04
CA GLY A 307 -3.64 0.69 11.42
C GLY A 307 -3.81 1.81 12.44
N LEU A 308 -3.57 3.04 12.02
CA LEU A 308 -3.69 4.21 12.90
C LEU A 308 -5.16 4.52 13.23
N PRO A 309 -5.51 4.77 14.51
CA PRO A 309 -6.83 5.24 14.91
C PRO A 309 -7.19 6.60 14.30
N PRO A 310 -8.43 6.77 13.79
CA PRO A 310 -8.82 7.98 13.07
C PRO A 310 -9.24 9.18 13.96
N SER A 311 -9.35 8.98 15.27
CA SER A 311 -9.80 10.02 16.20
C SER A 311 -9.34 9.75 17.63
N GLU A 312 -9.37 10.75 18.50
CA GLU A 312 -9.04 10.56 19.92
C GLU A 312 -9.99 9.57 20.61
N ALA A 313 -11.25 9.50 20.21
CA ALA A 313 -12.18 8.49 20.72
C ALA A 313 -11.75 7.07 20.32
N ALA A 314 -11.22 6.88 19.11
CA ALA A 314 -10.65 5.60 18.67
C ALA A 314 -9.36 5.27 19.42
N TRP A 315 -8.51 6.26 19.69
CA TRP A 315 -7.29 6.14 20.49
C TRP A 315 -7.61 5.70 21.92
N SER A 316 -8.49 6.41 22.64
CA SER A 316 -8.88 6.06 24.00
C SER A 316 -9.44 4.65 24.11
N ARG A 317 -10.18 4.22 23.07
CA ARG A 317 -10.73 2.86 23.01
C ARG A 317 -9.62 1.82 22.77
N LEU A 318 -8.64 2.11 21.91
CA LEU A 318 -7.49 1.23 21.68
C LEU A 318 -6.63 1.12 22.95
N GLU A 319 -6.35 2.22 23.62
CA GLU A 319 -5.62 2.25 24.89
C GLU A 319 -6.32 1.39 25.96
N SER A 320 -7.63 1.54 26.13
CA SER A 320 -8.42 0.73 27.04
C SER A 320 -8.36 -0.77 26.68
N ALA A 321 -8.49 -1.10 25.40
CA ALA A 321 -8.43 -2.48 24.94
C ALA A 321 -7.04 -3.11 25.15
N VAL A 322 -5.97 -2.38 24.84
CA VAL A 322 -4.59 -2.84 25.04
C VAL A 322 -4.28 -3.03 26.52
N GLN A 323 -4.66 -2.09 27.35
CA GLN A 323 -4.47 -2.16 28.81
C GLN A 323 -5.23 -3.35 29.43
N ALA A 324 -6.50 -3.56 29.04
CA ALA A 324 -7.29 -4.69 29.49
C ALA A 324 -6.70 -6.04 29.04
N TRP A 325 -6.05 -6.08 27.87
CA TRP A 325 -5.34 -7.27 27.41
C TRP A 325 -4.11 -7.57 28.29
N ALA A 326 -3.29 -6.56 28.56
CA ALA A 326 -2.05 -6.70 29.34
C ALA A 326 -2.30 -7.14 30.80
N THR A 327 -3.46 -6.80 31.37
CA THR A 327 -3.82 -7.15 32.75
C THR A 327 -4.56 -8.48 32.89
N ARG A 328 -4.77 -9.23 31.81
CA ARG A 328 -5.42 -10.54 31.85
C ARG A 328 -4.58 -11.57 32.61
N PRO A 329 -5.18 -12.43 33.44
CA PRO A 329 -4.48 -13.56 34.03
C PRO A 329 -3.93 -14.50 32.91
N VAL A 330 -2.68 -14.92 33.06
CA VAL A 330 -2.07 -15.91 32.16
C VAL A 330 -2.83 -17.23 32.34
N GLY A 331 -3.64 -17.61 31.33
CA GLY A 331 -4.38 -18.89 31.39
C GLY A 331 -5.73 -18.91 30.64
N TYR A 332 -6.23 -17.80 30.16
CA TYR A 332 -7.46 -17.76 29.33
C TYR A 332 -7.09 -17.75 27.83
N ALA A 333 -6.73 -18.93 27.31
CA ALA A 333 -6.74 -19.20 25.88
C ALA A 333 -7.98 -20.08 25.61
N GLU A 334 -9.10 -19.47 25.22
CA GLU A 334 -10.20 -20.13 24.51
C GLU A 334 -10.49 -19.40 23.20
#